data_e664be9473103157c2329c6add8bada8
#
_entry.id   e664be9473103157c2329c6add8bada8
#
_cell.length_a   1.000
_cell.length_b   1.000
_cell.length_c   1.000
_cell.angle_alpha   90.00
_cell.angle_beta   90.00
_cell.angle_gamma   90.00
#
_symmetry.space_group_name_H-M   'P 1'
#
loop_
_entity.id
_entity.type
_entity.pdbx_description
1 polymer ?
#
loop_
_entity_poly.entity_id
_entity_poly.type
_entity_poly.pdbx_seq_one_letter_code
_entity_poly.pdbx_strand_id
1 'polypeptide(L)'
;MTTINCDMGESFGLYKMGDDAGLMPFIDIANVACGFHASDYNHMRATCRLAKAHGVRVGAHPSLPDLQGFGRREMKMGREELANCLIYQIGALAGFLEAEGMTMNHIKPHGVLYGMAARDEEPANAICDAALIFKKPLLGMKGSLHEKVYRARGVDMIPEFYADLDYNDEGGVIITRVHDAKDPGEAAAKCARAMKEGKVRTIGGLDVSVGADTICVHSDTPNAQAIAAAVRAVVPRSSN
;
A
#
# COMPACT_ATOMS: atom_id res chain seq x y z
N MET A 1 -5.60 -14.34 8.78
CA MET A 1 -4.31 -14.86 8.25
C MET A 1 -3.60 -13.70 7.56
N THR A 2 -2.33 -13.47 7.87
CA THR A 2 -1.55 -12.34 7.31
C THR A 2 -1.30 -12.54 5.82
N THR A 3 -1.46 -11.48 5.04
CA THR A 3 -1.18 -11.44 3.60
C THR A 3 0.09 -10.63 3.31
N ILE A 4 0.67 -10.77 2.10
CA ILE A 4 1.71 -9.88 1.61
C ILE A 4 1.09 -8.97 0.54
N ASN A 5 1.28 -7.67 0.68
CA ASN A 5 0.92 -6.68 -0.33
C ASN A 5 2.16 -6.02 -0.94
N CYS A 6 2.02 -5.52 -2.16
CA CYS A 6 3.06 -4.76 -2.82
C CYS A 6 2.45 -3.66 -3.69
N ASP A 7 3.12 -2.50 -3.73
CA ASP A 7 2.78 -1.41 -4.63
C ASP A 7 3.25 -1.78 -6.04
N MET A 8 2.37 -1.71 -7.02
CA MET A 8 2.51 -2.30 -8.35
C MET A 8 2.02 -1.38 -9.45
N GLY A 9 2.47 -1.61 -10.68
CA GLY A 9 2.03 -0.85 -11.84
C GLY A 9 2.55 0.58 -11.85
N GLU A 10 3.67 0.85 -11.20
CA GLU A 10 4.22 2.19 -11.01
C GLU A 10 5.12 2.67 -12.16
N SER A 11 5.21 1.92 -13.25
CA SER A 11 5.81 2.36 -14.50
C SER A 11 4.95 3.42 -15.20
N PHE A 12 5.53 4.23 -16.09
CA PHE A 12 4.81 5.24 -16.85
C PHE A 12 5.37 5.39 -18.27
N GLY A 13 4.53 5.22 -19.28
CA GLY A 13 4.94 5.28 -20.69
C GLY A 13 6.08 4.31 -21.01
N LEU A 14 7.24 4.84 -21.34
CA LEU A 14 8.45 4.07 -21.62
C LEU A 14 9.33 3.86 -20.37
N TYR A 15 9.03 4.55 -19.28
CA TYR A 15 9.83 4.49 -18.06
C TYR A 15 9.34 3.34 -17.17
N LYS A 16 10.28 2.49 -16.78
CA LYS A 16 10.00 1.36 -15.87
C LYS A 16 10.35 1.72 -14.43
N MET A 17 9.47 1.31 -13.51
CA MET A 17 9.67 1.38 -12.07
C MET A 17 9.33 0.01 -11.47
N GLY A 18 10.20 -0.50 -10.62
CA GLY A 18 10.02 -1.80 -9.99
C GLY A 18 10.10 -2.99 -10.95
N ASP A 19 9.81 -4.18 -10.42
CA ASP A 19 9.73 -5.44 -11.18
C ASP A 19 8.43 -6.18 -10.81
N ASP A 20 7.32 -5.72 -11.39
CA ASP A 20 6.00 -6.30 -11.12
C ASP A 20 5.97 -7.81 -11.39
N ALA A 21 6.60 -8.26 -12.47
CA ALA A 21 6.59 -9.67 -12.86
C ALA A 21 7.40 -10.54 -11.89
N GLY A 22 8.54 -10.04 -11.42
CA GLY A 22 9.39 -10.74 -10.45
C GLY A 22 8.82 -10.78 -9.04
N LEU A 23 7.97 -9.80 -8.67
CA LEU A 23 7.36 -9.69 -7.34
C LEU A 23 6.02 -10.42 -7.24
N MET A 24 5.25 -10.47 -8.33
CA MET A 24 3.89 -11.04 -8.35
C MET A 24 3.81 -12.46 -7.76
N PRO A 25 4.79 -13.38 -7.97
CA PRO A 25 4.77 -14.72 -7.36
C PRO A 25 4.83 -14.73 -5.82
N PHE A 26 5.27 -13.66 -5.18
CA PHE A 26 5.49 -13.62 -3.73
C PHE A 26 4.36 -12.92 -2.95
N ILE A 27 3.40 -12.27 -3.62
CA ILE A 27 2.37 -11.46 -2.98
C ILE A 27 0.98 -12.11 -3.03
N ASP A 28 0.07 -11.64 -2.20
CA ASP A 28 -1.33 -12.07 -2.14
C ASP A 28 -2.29 -10.98 -2.65
N ILE A 29 -1.88 -9.71 -2.49
CA ILE A 29 -2.64 -8.54 -2.92
C ILE A 29 -1.70 -7.49 -3.55
N ALA A 30 -2.13 -6.89 -4.66
CA ALA A 30 -1.42 -5.85 -5.39
C ALA A 30 -2.12 -4.50 -5.20
N ASN A 31 -1.38 -3.46 -4.80
CA ASN A 31 -1.87 -2.09 -4.75
C ASN A 31 -1.52 -1.43 -6.08
N VAL A 32 -2.49 -1.32 -7.00
CA VAL A 32 -2.20 -0.87 -8.36
C VAL A 32 -2.33 0.64 -8.48
N ALA A 33 -1.23 1.28 -8.91
CA ALA A 33 -1.14 2.72 -9.11
C ALA A 33 -2.20 3.23 -10.11
N CYS A 34 -2.80 4.39 -9.81
CA CYS A 34 -4.00 4.87 -10.46
C CYS A 34 -3.77 6.10 -11.38
N GLY A 35 -2.53 6.30 -11.84
CA GLY A 35 -2.20 7.27 -12.90
C GLY A 35 -1.76 8.67 -12.43
N PHE A 36 -1.89 9.03 -11.14
CA PHE A 36 -1.58 10.37 -10.67
C PHE A 36 -0.19 10.54 -10.06
N HIS A 37 0.32 9.52 -9.38
CA HIS A 37 1.72 9.51 -8.92
C HIS A 37 2.62 8.67 -9.82
N ALA A 38 2.03 7.67 -10.46
CA ALA A 38 2.66 6.72 -11.37
C ALA A 38 1.58 6.00 -12.16
N SER A 39 1.97 5.13 -13.09
CA SER A 39 1.07 4.40 -13.99
C SER A 39 0.48 5.27 -15.11
N ASP A 40 -0.03 4.60 -16.09
CA ASP A 40 -0.92 5.08 -17.13
C ASP A 40 -1.95 3.99 -17.45
N TYR A 41 -2.89 4.28 -18.36
CA TYR A 41 -3.96 3.35 -18.73
C TYR A 41 -3.46 2.00 -19.28
N ASN A 42 -2.29 1.94 -19.93
CA ASN A 42 -1.73 0.69 -20.43
C ASN A 42 -1.06 -0.11 -19.31
N HIS A 43 -0.25 0.54 -18.47
CA HIS A 43 0.39 -0.10 -17.31
C HIS A 43 -0.65 -0.59 -16.32
N MET A 44 -1.67 0.20 -16.00
CA MET A 44 -2.75 -0.19 -15.10
C MET A 44 -3.43 -1.48 -15.58
N ARG A 45 -3.82 -1.54 -16.85
CA ARG A 45 -4.44 -2.74 -17.42
C ARG A 45 -3.49 -3.95 -17.44
N ALA A 46 -2.23 -3.74 -17.83
CA ALA A 46 -1.22 -4.80 -17.88
C ALA A 46 -0.98 -5.40 -16.49
N THR A 47 -0.90 -4.57 -15.45
CA THR A 47 -0.74 -5.01 -14.06
C THR A 47 -1.97 -5.77 -13.55
N CYS A 48 -3.20 -5.34 -13.89
CA CYS A 48 -4.41 -6.10 -13.58
C CYS A 48 -4.39 -7.51 -14.21
N ARG A 49 -3.98 -7.62 -15.46
CA ARG A 49 -3.85 -8.92 -16.16
C ARG A 49 -2.77 -9.81 -15.53
N LEU A 50 -1.63 -9.22 -15.18
CA LEU A 50 -0.55 -9.94 -14.51
C LEU A 50 -1.03 -10.48 -13.14
N ALA A 51 -1.70 -9.64 -12.34
CA ALA A 51 -2.28 -10.06 -11.07
C ALA A 51 -3.29 -11.19 -11.24
N LYS A 52 -4.19 -11.09 -12.23
CA LYS A 52 -5.17 -12.14 -12.57
C LYS A 52 -4.49 -13.46 -12.91
N ALA A 53 -3.43 -13.43 -13.72
CA ALA A 53 -2.71 -14.64 -14.14
C ALA A 53 -2.03 -15.35 -12.95
N HIS A 54 -1.70 -14.62 -11.89
CA HIS A 54 -1.10 -15.16 -10.67
C HIS A 54 -2.09 -15.41 -9.52
N GLY A 55 -3.40 -15.13 -9.73
CA GLY A 55 -4.41 -15.26 -8.67
C GLY A 55 -4.27 -14.22 -7.56
N VAL A 56 -3.58 -13.10 -7.83
CA VAL A 56 -3.37 -12.00 -6.88
C VAL A 56 -4.56 -11.06 -6.91
N ARG A 57 -5.09 -10.71 -5.75
CA ARG A 57 -6.20 -9.76 -5.61
C ARG A 57 -5.70 -8.33 -5.79
N VAL A 58 -6.49 -7.48 -6.43
CA VAL A 58 -6.10 -6.11 -6.78
C VAL A 58 -6.87 -5.10 -5.94
N GLY A 59 -6.16 -4.12 -5.37
CA GLY A 59 -6.69 -2.92 -4.75
C GLY A 59 -6.20 -1.65 -5.45
N ALA A 60 -6.91 -0.54 -5.22
CA ALA A 60 -6.55 0.76 -5.76
C ALA A 60 -5.45 1.43 -4.92
N HIS A 61 -4.47 2.01 -5.61
CA HIS A 61 -3.35 2.75 -5.00
C HIS A 61 -3.35 4.21 -5.44
N PRO A 62 -4.37 5.01 -5.06
CA PRO A 62 -4.49 6.39 -5.46
C PRO A 62 -3.58 7.30 -4.64
N SER A 63 -3.22 8.46 -5.22
CA SER A 63 -2.32 9.44 -4.60
C SER A 63 -2.73 10.87 -4.89
N LEU A 64 -1.93 11.80 -4.36
CA LEU A 64 -1.92 13.19 -4.82
C LEU A 64 -1.46 13.28 -6.29
N PRO A 65 -1.89 14.29 -7.05
CA PRO A 65 -1.53 14.46 -8.48
C PRO A 65 -0.09 14.97 -8.62
N ASP A 66 0.88 14.13 -8.29
CA ASP A 66 2.30 14.45 -8.22
C ASP A 66 3.16 13.41 -8.96
N LEU A 67 2.98 13.31 -10.27
CA LEU A 67 3.73 12.37 -11.11
C LEU A 67 5.26 12.60 -11.01
N GLN A 68 5.71 13.85 -11.01
CA GLN A 68 7.14 14.18 -10.94
C GLN A 68 7.77 13.91 -9.58
N GLY A 69 7.00 14.01 -8.48
CA GLY A 69 7.43 13.72 -7.13
C GLY A 69 7.08 12.32 -6.66
N PHE A 70 6.51 11.50 -7.56
CA PHE A 70 6.07 10.15 -7.25
C PHE A 70 5.08 10.10 -6.07
N GLY A 71 4.19 11.13 -5.96
CA GLY A 71 3.25 11.20 -4.84
C GLY A 71 3.90 11.36 -3.45
N ARG A 72 5.17 11.76 -3.39
CA ARG A 72 5.95 11.89 -2.15
C ARG A 72 6.23 13.35 -1.76
N ARG A 73 5.52 14.31 -2.39
CA ARG A 73 5.52 15.73 -2.00
C ARG A 73 4.14 16.10 -1.46
N GLU A 74 4.11 16.72 -0.30
CA GLU A 74 2.83 17.18 0.30
C GLU A 74 2.18 18.25 -0.58
N MET A 75 0.88 18.09 -0.80
CA MET A 75 0.04 19.05 -1.51
C MET A 75 -1.18 19.35 -0.63
N LYS A 76 -1.46 20.63 -0.44
CA LYS A 76 -2.64 21.05 0.31
C LYS A 76 -3.85 21.07 -0.62
N MET A 77 -4.79 20.18 -0.35
CA MET A 77 -6.08 20.08 -1.05
C MET A 77 -7.20 20.12 -0.01
N GLY A 78 -8.32 20.74 -0.34
CA GLY A 78 -9.51 20.66 0.50
C GLY A 78 -10.11 19.25 0.49
N ARG A 79 -10.86 18.89 1.54
CA ARG A 79 -11.42 17.53 1.68
C ARG A 79 -12.21 17.08 0.46
N GLU A 80 -13.12 17.92 -0.04
CA GLU A 80 -13.95 17.57 -1.21
C GLU A 80 -13.12 17.40 -2.46
N GLU A 81 -12.17 18.30 -2.71
CA GLU A 81 -11.25 18.24 -3.85
C GLU A 81 -10.42 16.96 -3.80
N LEU A 82 -9.86 16.62 -2.64
CA LEU A 82 -9.10 15.39 -2.46
C LEU A 82 -9.98 14.16 -2.64
N ALA A 83 -11.18 14.13 -2.09
CA ALA A 83 -12.12 13.02 -2.28
C ALA A 83 -12.44 12.81 -3.78
N ASN A 84 -12.73 13.90 -4.52
CA ASN A 84 -12.99 13.85 -5.95
C ASN A 84 -11.76 13.34 -6.74
N CYS A 85 -10.56 13.79 -6.37
CA CYS A 85 -9.30 13.30 -6.93
C CYS A 85 -9.12 11.79 -6.74
N LEU A 86 -9.46 11.27 -5.56
CA LEU A 86 -9.37 9.84 -5.24
C LEU A 86 -10.46 9.03 -5.97
N ILE A 87 -11.68 9.51 -6.01
CA ILE A 87 -12.80 8.87 -6.73
C ILE A 87 -12.46 8.70 -8.21
N TYR A 88 -11.89 9.73 -8.85
CA TYR A 88 -11.46 9.68 -10.24
C TYR A 88 -10.44 8.55 -10.47
N GLN A 89 -9.41 8.46 -9.65
CA GLN A 89 -8.36 7.46 -9.73
C GLN A 89 -8.88 6.03 -9.48
N ILE A 90 -9.63 5.85 -8.39
CA ILE A 90 -10.19 4.55 -8.02
C ILE A 90 -11.20 4.09 -9.08
N GLY A 91 -12.02 5.02 -9.61
CA GLY A 91 -12.97 4.73 -10.69
C GLY A 91 -12.30 4.27 -11.98
N ALA A 92 -11.14 4.85 -12.33
CA ALA A 92 -10.36 4.40 -13.48
C ALA A 92 -9.92 2.94 -13.32
N LEU A 93 -9.35 2.58 -12.15
CA LEU A 93 -8.97 1.19 -11.88
C LEU A 93 -10.18 0.25 -11.86
N ALA A 94 -11.30 0.67 -11.26
CA ALA A 94 -12.52 -0.13 -11.22
C ALA A 94 -13.00 -0.51 -12.62
N GLY A 95 -12.93 0.42 -13.59
CA GLY A 95 -13.26 0.16 -14.99
C GLY A 95 -12.33 -0.88 -15.63
N PHE A 96 -11.03 -0.86 -15.34
CA PHE A 96 -10.10 -1.88 -15.85
C PHE A 96 -10.32 -3.24 -15.19
N LEU A 97 -10.61 -3.28 -13.89
CA LEU A 97 -10.94 -4.53 -13.20
C LEU A 97 -12.20 -5.16 -13.78
N GLU A 98 -13.25 -4.37 -14.02
CA GLU A 98 -14.47 -4.83 -14.69
C GLU A 98 -14.17 -5.40 -16.08
N ALA A 99 -13.37 -4.69 -16.90
CA ALA A 99 -12.97 -5.15 -18.23
C ALA A 99 -12.17 -6.46 -18.22
N GLU A 100 -11.50 -6.79 -17.12
CA GLU A 100 -10.77 -8.07 -16.95
C GLU A 100 -11.58 -9.11 -16.15
N GLY A 101 -12.84 -8.84 -15.79
CA GLY A 101 -13.69 -9.73 -15.01
C GLY A 101 -13.17 -9.92 -13.57
N MET A 102 -12.60 -8.88 -12.99
CA MET A 102 -12.07 -8.84 -11.63
C MET A 102 -12.88 -7.88 -10.77
N THR A 103 -12.76 -8.01 -9.45
CA THR A 103 -13.35 -7.07 -8.49
C THR A 103 -12.24 -6.43 -7.64
N MET A 104 -12.43 -5.16 -7.28
CA MET A 104 -11.52 -4.46 -6.37
C MET A 104 -11.57 -5.10 -4.98
N ASN A 105 -10.39 -5.35 -4.39
CA ASN A 105 -10.26 -5.94 -3.06
C ASN A 105 -10.23 -4.89 -1.94
N HIS A 106 -9.45 -3.84 -2.09
CA HIS A 106 -9.18 -2.82 -1.07
C HIS A 106 -8.76 -1.50 -1.71
N ILE A 107 -8.53 -0.48 -0.89
CA ILE A 107 -7.91 0.78 -1.27
C ILE A 107 -6.75 1.05 -0.31
N LYS A 108 -5.59 1.44 -0.86
CA LYS A 108 -4.40 1.88 -0.11
C LYS A 108 -3.92 3.22 -0.66
N PRO A 109 -4.00 4.32 0.07
CA PRO A 109 -3.40 5.58 -0.37
C PRO A 109 -1.88 5.43 -0.55
N HIS A 110 -1.32 6.06 -1.59
CA HIS A 110 0.12 6.01 -1.87
C HIS A 110 0.89 7.11 -1.15
N GLY A 111 2.11 6.80 -0.78
CA GLY A 111 3.18 7.76 -0.45
C GLY A 111 2.81 8.74 0.65
N VAL A 112 3.03 10.05 0.39
CA VAL A 112 2.82 11.06 1.43
C VAL A 112 1.35 11.19 1.85
N LEU A 113 0.39 10.87 0.98
CA LEU A 113 -1.04 10.91 1.32
C LEU A 113 -1.37 9.91 2.44
N TYR A 114 -0.77 8.71 2.41
CA TYR A 114 -0.90 7.74 3.48
C TYR A 114 -0.33 8.31 4.81
N GLY A 115 0.86 8.89 4.77
CA GLY A 115 1.47 9.53 5.95
C GLY A 115 0.68 10.74 6.46
N MET A 116 0.09 11.56 5.57
CA MET A 116 -0.78 12.69 5.95
C MET A 116 -2.01 12.19 6.70
N ALA A 117 -2.70 11.19 6.17
CA ALA A 117 -3.91 10.65 6.79
C ALA A 117 -3.65 9.94 8.13
N ALA A 118 -2.41 9.49 8.38
CA ALA A 118 -2.02 8.92 9.67
C ALA A 118 -1.95 9.96 10.81
N ARG A 119 -1.81 11.26 10.47
CA ARG A 119 -1.60 12.36 11.43
C ARG A 119 -2.57 13.54 11.31
N ASP A 120 -3.42 13.55 10.26
CA ASP A 120 -4.38 14.62 9.98
C ASP A 120 -5.74 14.02 9.63
N GLU A 121 -6.79 14.51 10.30
CA GLU A 121 -8.16 14.03 10.12
C GLU A 121 -8.77 14.45 8.77
N GLU A 122 -8.37 15.58 8.18
CA GLU A 122 -8.92 16.05 6.90
C GLU A 122 -8.61 15.10 5.74
N PRO A 123 -7.34 14.74 5.45
CA PRO A 123 -7.06 13.76 4.41
C PRO A 123 -7.60 12.36 4.75
N ALA A 124 -7.60 11.95 6.04
CA ALA A 124 -8.20 10.68 6.44
C ALA A 124 -9.70 10.64 6.15
N ASN A 125 -10.44 11.73 6.41
CA ASN A 125 -11.85 11.84 6.07
C ASN A 125 -12.09 11.85 4.55
N ALA A 126 -11.29 12.54 3.76
CA ALA A 126 -11.39 12.55 2.30
C ALA A 126 -11.22 11.13 1.70
N ILE A 127 -10.27 10.36 2.26
CA ILE A 127 -10.06 8.96 1.88
C ILE A 127 -11.29 8.11 2.23
N CYS A 128 -11.89 8.31 3.40
CA CYS A 128 -13.13 7.63 3.78
C CYS A 128 -14.29 7.98 2.85
N ASP A 129 -14.43 9.25 2.44
CA ASP A 129 -15.47 9.69 1.52
C ASP A 129 -15.39 8.91 0.19
N ALA A 130 -14.19 8.72 -0.34
CA ALA A 130 -13.98 7.91 -1.53
C ALA A 130 -14.23 6.41 -1.26
N ALA A 131 -13.69 5.86 -0.16
CA ALA A 131 -13.80 4.43 0.16
C ALA A 131 -15.26 3.98 0.34
N LEU A 132 -16.11 4.82 0.93
CA LEU A 132 -17.53 4.54 1.14
C LEU A 132 -18.32 4.41 -0.18
N ILE A 133 -17.93 5.18 -1.22
CA ILE A 133 -18.54 5.06 -2.56
C ILE A 133 -18.27 3.68 -3.15
N PHE A 134 -17.03 3.22 -3.04
CA PHE A 134 -16.62 1.92 -3.59
C PHE A 134 -16.90 0.73 -2.66
N LYS A 135 -17.30 1.00 -1.40
CA LYS A 135 -17.60 -0.01 -0.37
C LYS A 135 -16.43 -0.98 -0.19
N LYS A 136 -15.21 -0.43 -0.07
CA LYS A 136 -13.98 -1.22 0.08
C LYS A 136 -13.26 -0.87 1.36
N PRO A 137 -12.59 -1.87 1.99
CA PRO A 137 -11.76 -1.63 3.15
C PRO A 137 -10.53 -0.79 2.77
N LEU A 138 -9.98 -0.10 3.75
CA LEU A 138 -8.75 0.69 3.64
C LEU A 138 -7.59 -0.02 4.32
N LEU A 139 -6.41 -0.01 3.70
CA LEU A 139 -5.18 -0.34 4.42
C LEU A 139 -4.78 0.86 5.29
N GLY A 140 -4.30 0.57 6.50
CA GLY A 140 -3.92 1.62 7.43
C GLY A 140 -3.06 1.14 8.59
N MET A 141 -2.39 2.06 9.27
CA MET A 141 -1.57 1.77 10.44
C MET A 141 -2.43 1.71 11.71
N LYS A 142 -2.28 0.65 12.47
CA LYS A 142 -2.86 0.51 13.80
C LYS A 142 -2.31 1.58 14.75
N GLY A 143 -3.17 2.15 15.59
CA GLY A 143 -2.79 3.16 16.58
C GLY A 143 -2.64 4.59 16.03
N SER A 144 -2.81 4.80 14.72
CA SER A 144 -2.77 6.12 14.09
C SER A 144 -4.17 6.71 13.86
N LEU A 145 -4.25 7.91 13.26
CA LEU A 145 -5.53 8.48 12.84
C LEU A 145 -6.24 7.65 11.76
N HIS A 146 -5.54 6.80 11.02
CA HIS A 146 -6.19 5.83 10.14
C HIS A 146 -7.22 5.01 10.91
N GLU A 147 -6.80 4.32 11.98
CA GLU A 147 -7.70 3.47 12.75
C GLU A 147 -8.84 4.28 13.40
N LYS A 148 -8.51 5.43 14.01
CA LYS A 148 -9.48 6.29 14.69
C LYS A 148 -10.57 6.79 13.73
N VAL A 149 -10.14 7.39 12.60
CA VAL A 149 -11.05 8.04 11.64
C VAL A 149 -11.82 7.00 10.84
N TYR A 150 -11.14 5.95 10.32
CA TYR A 150 -11.79 4.93 9.50
C TYR A 150 -12.89 4.22 10.28
N ARG A 151 -12.60 3.83 11.53
CA ARG A 151 -13.60 3.23 12.44
C ARG A 151 -14.78 4.19 12.72
N ALA A 152 -14.49 5.45 13.02
CA ALA A 152 -15.53 6.45 13.29
C ALA A 152 -16.44 6.71 12.07
N ARG A 153 -15.89 6.53 10.85
CA ARG A 153 -16.61 6.66 9.57
C ARG A 153 -17.29 5.35 9.12
N GLY A 154 -17.16 4.26 9.86
CA GLY A 154 -17.73 2.96 9.50
C GLY A 154 -17.04 2.31 8.28
N VAL A 155 -15.77 2.63 8.03
CA VAL A 155 -14.95 2.00 6.99
C VAL A 155 -14.08 0.92 7.63
N ASP A 156 -14.13 -0.30 7.09
CA ASP A 156 -13.27 -1.38 7.54
C ASP A 156 -11.79 -1.07 7.26
N MET A 157 -10.92 -1.37 8.23
CA MET A 157 -9.48 -1.19 8.09
C MET A 157 -8.76 -2.53 8.16
N ILE A 158 -7.82 -2.73 7.24
CA ILE A 158 -6.85 -3.83 7.24
C ILE A 158 -5.53 -3.27 7.81
N PRO A 159 -5.13 -3.67 9.03
CA PRO A 159 -3.88 -3.24 9.65
C PRO A 159 -2.65 -3.65 8.83
N GLU A 160 -1.87 -2.65 8.41
CA GLU A 160 -0.70 -2.82 7.55
C GLU A 160 0.60 -2.66 8.32
N PHE A 161 1.56 -3.54 8.00
CA PHE A 161 2.92 -3.54 8.49
C PHE A 161 3.92 -3.42 7.32
N TYR A 162 5.06 -2.78 7.53
CA TYR A 162 6.06 -2.55 6.50
C TYR A 162 7.33 -3.37 6.75
N ALA A 163 7.66 -4.26 5.80
CA ALA A 163 8.84 -5.13 5.90
C ALA A 163 10.15 -4.34 5.74
N ASP A 164 10.17 -3.39 4.83
CA ASP A 164 11.35 -2.70 4.30
C ASP A 164 11.49 -1.23 4.72
N LEU A 165 10.56 -0.71 5.53
CA LEU A 165 10.65 0.64 6.12
C LEU A 165 10.92 0.60 7.61
N ASP A 166 11.53 1.66 8.13
CA ASP A 166 11.80 1.83 9.54
C ASP A 166 10.64 2.54 10.25
N TYR A 167 10.58 2.38 11.57
CA TYR A 167 9.57 2.99 12.43
C TYR A 167 10.21 3.99 13.41
N ASN A 168 9.56 5.13 13.63
CA ASN A 168 9.93 6.09 14.67
C ASN A 168 9.38 5.67 16.05
N ASP A 169 9.77 6.39 17.09
CA ASP A 169 9.40 6.04 18.46
C ASP A 169 7.93 6.27 18.81
N GLU A 170 7.20 7.00 17.96
CA GLU A 170 5.75 7.17 18.02
C GLU A 170 4.97 6.06 17.29
N GLY A 171 5.68 5.11 16.67
CA GLY A 171 5.08 4.02 15.90
C GLY A 171 4.69 4.39 14.45
N GLY A 172 5.08 5.56 14.01
CA GLY A 172 4.91 6.01 12.63
C GLY A 172 5.96 5.40 11.69
N VAL A 173 5.58 5.15 10.45
CA VAL A 173 6.49 4.68 9.40
C VAL A 173 7.32 5.86 8.87
N ILE A 174 8.63 5.66 8.71
CA ILE A 174 9.53 6.64 8.12
C ILE A 174 9.53 6.44 6.61
N ILE A 175 8.82 7.32 5.90
CA ILE A 175 8.73 7.30 4.44
C ILE A 175 9.85 8.18 3.88
N THR A 176 10.77 7.57 3.14
CA THR A 176 11.85 8.27 2.43
C THR A 176 11.50 8.46 0.95
N ARG A 177 12.09 9.49 0.32
CA ARG A 177 11.86 9.75 -1.10
C ARG A 177 12.51 8.70 -2.01
N VAL A 178 13.63 8.16 -1.58
CA VAL A 178 14.37 7.08 -2.25
C VAL A 178 14.59 5.98 -1.24
N HIS A 179 14.37 4.75 -1.62
CA HIS A 179 14.58 3.60 -0.75
C HIS A 179 16.00 3.04 -0.93
N ASP A 180 16.63 2.68 0.17
CA ASP A 180 17.89 1.93 0.19
C ASP A 180 17.61 0.43 0.24
N ALA A 181 18.55 -0.38 -0.24
CA ALA A 181 18.48 -1.82 -0.08
C ALA A 181 18.44 -2.22 1.41
N LYS A 182 17.63 -3.20 1.75
CA LYS A 182 17.49 -3.74 3.11
C LYS A 182 17.94 -5.20 3.16
N ASP A 183 18.43 -5.64 4.31
CA ASP A 183 18.74 -7.06 4.50
C ASP A 183 17.46 -7.91 4.49
N PRO A 184 17.33 -8.91 3.59
CA PRO A 184 16.11 -9.71 3.49
C PRO A 184 15.83 -10.55 4.74
N GLY A 185 16.89 -11.02 5.43
CA GLY A 185 16.76 -11.80 6.65
C GLY A 185 16.24 -10.95 7.82
N GLU A 186 16.76 -9.73 7.97
CA GLU A 186 16.27 -8.77 8.97
C GLU A 186 14.82 -8.36 8.69
N ALA A 187 14.47 -8.13 7.42
CA ALA A 187 13.09 -7.83 7.03
C ALA A 187 12.14 -8.99 7.39
N ALA A 188 12.51 -10.23 7.07
CA ALA A 188 11.72 -11.40 7.42
C ALA A 188 11.61 -11.60 8.95
N ALA A 189 12.68 -11.43 9.70
CA ALA A 189 12.68 -11.53 11.17
C ALA A 189 11.77 -10.46 11.80
N LYS A 190 11.83 -9.22 11.29
CA LYS A 190 10.95 -8.11 11.69
C LYS A 190 9.48 -8.44 11.44
N CYS A 191 9.15 -9.01 10.28
CA CYS A 191 7.78 -9.45 9.97
C CYS A 191 7.31 -10.58 10.87
N ALA A 192 8.13 -11.59 11.10
CA ALA A 192 7.81 -12.70 12.00
C ALA A 192 7.52 -12.22 13.43
N ARG A 193 8.30 -11.24 13.91
CA ARG A 193 8.08 -10.62 15.22
C ARG A 193 6.75 -9.83 15.26
N ALA A 194 6.48 -9.02 14.23
CA ALA A 194 5.24 -8.25 14.14
C ALA A 194 4.00 -9.16 14.15
N MET A 195 4.03 -10.27 13.41
CA MET A 195 2.94 -11.26 13.40
C MET A 195 2.77 -11.97 14.73
N LYS A 196 3.87 -12.34 15.40
CA LYS A 196 3.85 -13.15 16.63
C LYS A 196 3.56 -12.32 17.87
N GLU A 197 4.19 -11.14 17.98
CA GLU A 197 4.20 -10.31 19.18
C GLU A 197 3.34 -9.06 19.06
N GLY A 198 2.93 -8.67 17.82
CA GLY A 198 2.26 -7.40 17.56
C GLY A 198 3.16 -6.19 17.85
N LYS A 199 4.48 -6.33 17.67
CA LYS A 199 5.48 -5.31 18.02
C LYS A 199 6.55 -5.17 16.95
N VAL A 200 7.10 -3.94 16.86
CA VAL A 200 8.29 -3.65 16.05
C VAL A 200 9.30 -2.85 16.90
N ARG A 201 10.58 -3.05 16.62
CA ARG A 201 11.67 -2.25 17.16
C ARG A 201 11.82 -0.98 16.35
N THR A 202 11.77 0.18 16.99
CA THR A 202 11.96 1.50 16.36
C THR A 202 13.43 1.82 16.16
N ILE A 203 13.72 2.87 15.37
CA ILE A 203 15.12 3.38 15.22
C ILE A 203 15.70 3.89 16.54
N GLY A 204 14.88 4.37 17.46
CA GLY A 204 15.30 4.78 18.81
C GLY A 204 15.45 3.61 19.78
N GLY A 205 15.19 2.39 19.35
CA GLY A 205 15.35 1.18 20.17
C GLY A 205 14.18 0.87 21.11
N LEU A 206 13.01 1.48 20.90
CA LEU A 206 11.79 1.17 21.63
C LEU A 206 10.99 0.05 20.95
N ASP A 207 10.18 -0.65 21.72
CA ASP A 207 9.21 -1.60 21.18
C ASP A 207 7.84 -0.95 21.15
N VAL A 208 7.29 -0.74 19.93
CA VAL A 208 5.97 -0.17 19.73
C VAL A 208 4.99 -1.22 19.20
N SER A 209 3.70 -1.07 19.54
CA SER A 209 2.64 -1.97 19.09
C SER A 209 2.29 -1.70 17.63
N VAL A 210 2.13 -2.76 16.83
CA VAL A 210 1.75 -2.70 15.42
C VAL A 210 0.65 -3.72 15.09
N GLY A 211 -0.02 -3.53 13.95
CA GLY A 211 -0.88 -4.54 13.33
C GLY A 211 -0.17 -5.10 12.10
N ALA A 212 -0.39 -6.39 11.80
CA ALA A 212 0.23 -7.08 10.67
C ALA A 212 -0.77 -8.05 10.00
N ASP A 213 -1.95 -7.56 9.66
CA ASP A 213 -2.93 -8.33 8.89
C ASP A 213 -2.54 -8.39 7.41
N THR A 214 -1.78 -7.40 6.97
CA THR A 214 -1.06 -7.42 5.69
C THR A 214 0.33 -6.81 5.87
N ILE A 215 1.33 -7.37 5.15
CA ILE A 215 2.72 -6.92 5.18
C ILE A 215 3.08 -6.33 3.83
N CYS A 216 3.51 -5.07 3.81
CA CYS A 216 3.92 -4.35 2.61
C CYS A 216 5.39 -4.59 2.30
N VAL A 217 5.67 -4.82 1.00
CA VAL A 217 7.00 -4.75 0.38
C VAL A 217 6.90 -3.76 -0.78
N HIS A 218 7.83 -2.82 -0.89
CA HIS A 218 7.82 -1.82 -1.96
C HIS A 218 8.60 -2.31 -3.19
N SER A 219 8.01 -2.13 -4.38
CA SER A 219 8.61 -2.54 -5.66
C SER A 219 9.81 -1.66 -6.06
N ASP A 220 9.88 -0.43 -5.58
CA ASP A 220 10.95 0.53 -5.83
C ASP A 220 12.16 0.40 -4.87
N THR A 221 12.13 -0.55 -3.93
CA THR A 221 13.29 -0.92 -3.12
C THR A 221 14.28 -1.72 -3.99
N PRO A 222 15.59 -1.38 -4.05
CA PRO A 222 16.53 -1.97 -5.00
C PRO A 222 16.60 -3.50 -5.01
N ASN A 223 16.38 -4.15 -3.87
CA ASN A 223 16.39 -5.62 -3.74
C ASN A 223 15.02 -6.19 -3.31
N ALA A 224 13.93 -5.55 -3.74
CA ALA A 224 12.54 -5.89 -3.39
C ALA A 224 12.21 -7.38 -3.56
N GLN A 225 12.66 -8.00 -4.65
CA GLN A 225 12.40 -9.42 -4.92
C GLN A 225 13.01 -10.34 -3.86
N ALA A 226 14.25 -10.08 -3.42
CA ALA A 226 14.88 -10.85 -2.36
C ALA A 226 14.16 -10.66 -1.01
N ILE A 227 13.72 -9.44 -0.70
CA ILE A 227 12.92 -9.13 0.49
C ILE A 227 11.58 -9.87 0.43
N ALA A 228 10.85 -9.78 -0.70
CA ALA A 228 9.56 -10.44 -0.87
C ALA A 228 9.66 -11.97 -0.72
N ALA A 229 10.71 -12.59 -1.28
CA ALA A 229 10.98 -14.01 -1.14
C ALA A 229 11.24 -14.40 0.33
N ALA A 230 12.08 -13.64 1.05
CA ALA A 230 12.38 -13.88 2.46
C ALA A 230 11.15 -13.68 3.36
N VAL A 231 10.35 -12.63 3.12
CA VAL A 231 9.08 -12.39 3.84
C VAL A 231 8.09 -13.52 3.54
N ARG A 232 7.97 -13.98 2.28
CA ARG A 232 7.09 -15.10 1.93
C ARG A 232 7.47 -16.41 2.64
N ALA A 233 8.75 -16.62 2.94
CA ALA A 233 9.19 -17.81 3.69
C ALA A 233 8.66 -17.86 5.12
N VAL A 234 8.35 -16.72 5.74
CA VAL A 234 7.82 -16.60 7.10
C VAL A 234 6.31 -16.30 7.15
N VAL A 235 5.72 -15.85 6.04
CA VAL A 235 4.27 -15.60 5.91
C VAL A 235 3.66 -16.71 5.05
N PRO A 236 2.98 -17.70 5.63
CA PRO A 236 2.41 -18.79 4.84
C PRO A 236 1.27 -18.30 3.93
N ARG A 237 1.15 -18.91 2.74
CA ARG A 237 -0.04 -18.66 1.90
C ARG A 237 -1.29 -19.20 2.56
N SER A 238 -2.40 -18.48 2.39
CA SER A 238 -3.70 -19.02 2.71
C SER A 238 -3.94 -20.28 1.87
N SER A 239 -4.22 -21.40 2.50
CA SER A 239 -4.78 -22.57 1.80
C SER A 239 -6.12 -22.11 1.21
N ASN A 240 -6.27 -22.14 -0.09
CA ASN A 240 -7.55 -21.94 -0.77
C ASN A 240 -8.55 -23.02 -0.37
#